data_f278fd0ee2f308b72698b1c0966737ff
#
_entry.id   f278fd0ee2f308b72698b1c0966737ff
#
_cell.length_a   1.000
_cell.length_b   1.000
_cell.length_c   1.000
_cell.angle_alpha   90.00
_cell.angle_beta   90.00
_cell.angle_gamma   90.00
#
_symmetry.space_group_name_H-M   'P 1'
#
loop_
_entity.id
_entity.type
_entity.pdbx_description
1 polymer ?
#
loop_
_entity_poly.entity_id
_entity_poly.type
_entity_poly.pdbx_seq_one_letter_code
_entity_poly.pdbx_strand_id
1 'polypeptide(L)'
;MQQDSNKKKGKGYRVRPASARERLNGRTRRVCSILGLAAVVLASAVVVHSLYVIQIRDGAKYRQYAAQQQLLDTTVKATRGEIYDANGITLASTSVVWNIWADPSYSSILYTTSTNDDKTTVRTFDPTMCAEVSQGITLRLLSGDGESLDAVDTSSEEYTQQYQTVYDALSKMDSSYVVLATKVNNAVKLSIEDYVSGFNKAHKKGSGADRIGRVSVSAEKSSQRN
;
A
#
# COMPACT_ATOMS: atom_id res chain seq x y z
N MET A 1 -60.69 64.92 -54.83
CA MET A 1 -59.82 64.45 -53.70
C MET A 1 -59.95 62.93 -53.64
N GLN A 2 -58.98 62.23 -54.28
CA GLN A 2 -59.01 60.80 -54.56
C GLN A 2 -58.03 60.14 -53.62
N GLN A 3 -58.52 59.23 -52.71
CA GLN A 3 -57.66 58.43 -51.82
C GLN A 3 -57.43 57.09 -52.49
N ASP A 4 -56.18 56.87 -52.87
CA ASP A 4 -55.67 55.60 -53.36
C ASP A 4 -55.47 54.60 -52.21
N SER A 5 -56.21 53.57 -52.20
CA SER A 5 -56.12 52.44 -51.23
C SER A 5 -55.16 51.41 -51.79
N ASN A 6 -53.92 51.46 -51.37
CA ASN A 6 -52.85 50.53 -51.73
C ASN A 6 -52.94 49.24 -50.91
N LYS A 7 -53.61 48.23 -51.39
CA LYS A 7 -53.78 46.91 -50.81
C LYS A 7 -52.56 46.02 -51.07
N LYS A 8 -51.61 45.99 -50.13
CA LYS A 8 -50.46 45.07 -50.21
C LYS A 8 -50.93 43.63 -50.11
N LYS A 9 -50.83 42.88 -51.22
CA LYS A 9 -51.05 41.44 -51.27
C LYS A 9 -49.92 40.75 -50.51
N GLY A 10 -50.22 40.06 -49.40
CA GLY A 10 -49.32 39.19 -48.67
C GLY A 10 -48.82 38.05 -49.54
N LYS A 11 -47.52 37.90 -49.71
CA LYS A 11 -46.89 36.74 -50.39
C LYS A 11 -47.06 35.52 -49.50
N GLY A 12 -48.00 34.65 -49.87
CA GLY A 12 -48.17 33.37 -49.22
C GLY A 12 -46.87 32.53 -49.39
N TYR A 13 -46.28 32.14 -48.30
CA TYR A 13 -45.17 31.17 -48.28
C TYR A 13 -45.69 29.81 -48.78
N ARG A 14 -45.37 29.49 -50.04
CA ARG A 14 -45.54 28.12 -50.54
C ARG A 14 -44.49 27.24 -49.90
N VAL A 15 -44.90 26.40 -48.95
CA VAL A 15 -44.06 25.32 -48.43
C VAL A 15 -43.78 24.39 -49.58
N ARG A 16 -42.50 24.34 -50.05
CA ARG A 16 -42.08 23.40 -51.08
C ARG A 16 -42.20 21.99 -50.51
N PRO A 17 -42.86 21.04 -51.19
CA PRO A 17 -42.85 19.66 -50.76
C PRO A 17 -41.41 19.14 -50.78
N ALA A 18 -41.02 18.45 -49.68
CA ALA A 18 -39.69 17.86 -49.56
C ALA A 18 -39.33 17.03 -50.77
N SER A 19 -38.19 17.29 -51.40
CA SER A 19 -37.73 16.59 -52.59
C SER A 19 -37.61 15.09 -52.33
N ALA A 20 -37.75 14.26 -53.35
CA ALA A 20 -37.61 12.81 -53.22
C ALA A 20 -36.24 12.41 -52.56
N ARG A 21 -35.20 13.21 -52.78
CA ARG A 21 -33.90 13.07 -52.13
C ARG A 21 -33.95 13.30 -50.61
N GLU A 22 -34.74 14.28 -50.13
CA GLU A 22 -34.90 14.53 -48.69
C GLU A 22 -35.66 13.38 -47.99
N ARG A 23 -36.63 12.78 -48.68
CA ARG A 23 -37.39 11.63 -48.16
C ARG A 23 -36.50 10.36 -48.12
N LEU A 24 -35.63 10.15 -49.11
CA LEU A 24 -34.61 9.08 -49.10
C LEU A 24 -33.62 9.26 -47.99
N ASN A 25 -33.07 10.47 -47.76
CA ASN A 25 -32.17 10.78 -46.65
C ASN A 25 -32.85 10.55 -45.29
N GLY A 26 -34.13 10.87 -45.14
CA GLY A 26 -34.89 10.62 -43.92
C GLY A 26 -35.05 9.12 -43.59
N ARG A 27 -35.28 8.29 -44.62
CA ARG A 27 -35.36 6.82 -44.44
C ARG A 27 -33.99 6.22 -44.13
N THR A 28 -32.94 6.61 -44.84
CA THR A 28 -31.59 6.13 -44.60
C THR A 28 -31.10 6.49 -43.20
N ARG A 29 -31.35 7.71 -42.72
CA ARG A 29 -31.03 8.12 -41.35
C ARG A 29 -31.75 7.29 -40.31
N ARG A 30 -33.06 6.98 -40.52
CA ARG A 30 -33.81 6.11 -39.56
C ARG A 30 -33.27 4.69 -39.57
N VAL A 31 -32.94 4.12 -40.73
CA VAL A 31 -32.34 2.79 -40.79
C VAL A 31 -30.99 2.74 -40.14
N CYS A 32 -30.10 3.72 -40.38
CA CYS A 32 -28.82 3.81 -39.72
C CYS A 32 -28.94 3.98 -38.22
N SER A 33 -29.91 4.79 -37.72
CA SER A 33 -30.11 4.94 -36.28
C SER A 33 -30.66 3.68 -35.62
N ILE A 34 -31.55 2.93 -36.29
CA ILE A 34 -32.05 1.64 -35.80
C ILE A 34 -30.93 0.60 -35.76
N LEU A 35 -30.10 0.53 -36.84
CA LEU A 35 -28.94 -0.36 -36.86
C LEU A 35 -27.93 -0.01 -35.77
N GLY A 36 -27.65 1.28 -35.56
CA GLY A 36 -26.79 1.73 -34.46
C GLY A 36 -27.33 1.35 -33.09
N LEU A 37 -28.62 1.55 -32.87
CA LEU A 37 -29.27 1.12 -31.62
C LEU A 37 -29.22 -0.40 -31.43
N ALA A 38 -29.50 -1.17 -32.49
CA ALA A 38 -29.40 -2.63 -32.44
C ALA A 38 -27.97 -3.11 -32.12
N ALA A 39 -26.94 -2.46 -32.68
CA ALA A 39 -25.55 -2.76 -32.37
C ALA A 39 -25.19 -2.51 -30.90
N VAL A 40 -25.67 -1.40 -30.33
CA VAL A 40 -25.47 -1.09 -28.90
C VAL A 40 -26.17 -2.12 -28.02
N VAL A 41 -27.40 -2.49 -28.34
CA VAL A 41 -28.15 -3.52 -27.57
C VAL A 41 -27.44 -4.88 -27.66
N LEU A 42 -26.94 -5.29 -28.81
CA LEU A 42 -26.17 -6.52 -28.96
C LEU A 42 -24.87 -6.48 -28.14
N ALA A 43 -24.13 -5.39 -28.21
CA ALA A 43 -22.91 -5.22 -27.41
C ALA A 43 -23.21 -5.30 -25.90
N SER A 44 -24.27 -4.64 -25.45
CA SER A 44 -24.73 -4.70 -24.06
C SER A 44 -25.11 -6.12 -23.64
N ALA A 45 -25.79 -6.87 -24.50
CA ALA A 45 -26.17 -8.27 -24.22
C ALA A 45 -24.95 -9.17 -24.05
N VAL A 46 -23.89 -8.97 -24.85
CA VAL A 46 -22.63 -9.72 -24.73
C VAL A 46 -21.96 -9.42 -23.37
N VAL A 47 -21.91 -8.15 -22.95
CA VAL A 47 -21.36 -7.77 -21.65
C VAL A 47 -22.15 -8.38 -20.49
N VAL A 48 -23.48 -8.28 -20.54
CA VAL A 48 -24.35 -8.87 -19.52
C VAL A 48 -24.17 -10.39 -19.45
N HIS A 49 -24.08 -11.06 -20.60
CA HIS A 49 -23.82 -12.49 -20.65
C HIS A 49 -22.46 -12.85 -20.03
N SER A 50 -21.41 -12.10 -20.33
CA SER A 50 -20.08 -12.29 -19.76
C SER A 50 -20.10 -12.13 -18.23
N LEU A 51 -20.77 -11.08 -17.73
CA LEU A 51 -20.94 -10.86 -16.29
C LEU A 51 -21.73 -11.99 -15.63
N TYR A 52 -22.77 -12.48 -16.25
CA TYR A 52 -23.55 -13.63 -15.76
C TYR A 52 -22.65 -14.87 -15.58
N VAL A 53 -21.85 -15.19 -16.60
CA VAL A 53 -20.92 -16.34 -16.54
C VAL A 53 -19.93 -16.19 -15.39
N ILE A 54 -19.28 -15.02 -15.27
CA ILE A 54 -18.26 -14.77 -14.25
C ILE A 54 -18.86 -14.74 -12.85
N GLN A 55 -20.02 -14.10 -12.63
CA GLN A 55 -20.57 -13.88 -11.30
C GLN A 55 -21.40 -15.07 -10.80
N ILE A 56 -22.15 -15.71 -11.67
CA ILE A 56 -23.10 -16.77 -11.28
C ILE A 56 -22.53 -18.15 -11.57
N ARG A 57 -22.11 -18.41 -12.80
CA ARG A 57 -21.62 -19.73 -13.20
C ARG A 57 -20.26 -20.04 -12.55
N ASP A 58 -19.30 -19.13 -12.66
CA ASP A 58 -17.93 -19.33 -12.20
C ASP A 58 -17.66 -18.63 -10.85
N GLY A 59 -18.65 -17.98 -10.25
CA GLY A 59 -18.53 -17.18 -9.03
C GLY A 59 -18.02 -17.97 -7.83
N ALA A 60 -18.36 -19.25 -7.70
CA ALA A 60 -17.85 -20.11 -6.64
C ALA A 60 -16.32 -20.34 -6.77
N LYS A 61 -15.85 -20.55 -7.99
CA LYS A 61 -14.43 -20.73 -8.31
C LYS A 61 -13.62 -19.47 -8.01
N TYR A 62 -14.11 -18.30 -8.42
CA TYR A 62 -13.44 -17.03 -8.14
C TYR A 62 -13.42 -16.67 -6.65
N ARG A 63 -14.49 -17.01 -5.89
CA ARG A 63 -14.50 -16.87 -4.43
C ARG A 63 -13.47 -17.79 -3.77
N GLN A 64 -13.30 -18.99 -4.25
CA GLN A 64 -12.29 -19.91 -3.75
C GLN A 64 -10.87 -19.39 -4.01
N TYR A 65 -10.59 -18.86 -5.21
CA TYR A 65 -9.30 -18.23 -5.52
C TYR A 65 -9.04 -16.99 -4.67
N ALA A 66 -10.05 -16.14 -4.48
CA ALA A 66 -9.94 -14.97 -3.61
C ALA A 66 -9.67 -15.37 -2.16
N ALA A 67 -10.35 -16.40 -1.66
CA ALA A 67 -10.10 -16.95 -0.32
C ALA A 67 -8.68 -17.52 -0.19
N GLN A 68 -8.18 -18.23 -1.20
CA GLN A 68 -6.80 -18.73 -1.21
C GLN A 68 -5.74 -17.61 -1.25
N GLN A 69 -6.02 -16.52 -1.92
CA GLN A 69 -5.13 -15.35 -1.95
C GLN A 69 -5.20 -14.50 -0.69
N GLN A 70 -6.37 -14.41 -0.05
CA GLN A 70 -6.57 -13.66 1.19
C GLN A 70 -6.12 -14.44 2.42
N LEU A 71 -6.34 -15.73 2.42
CA LEU A 71 -5.71 -16.65 3.35
C LEU A 71 -4.30 -16.91 2.83
N LEU A 72 -3.38 -15.99 3.13
CA LEU A 72 -1.98 -16.37 3.20
C LEU A 72 -1.96 -17.59 4.11
N ASP A 73 -1.66 -18.76 3.53
CA ASP A 73 -1.57 -20.02 4.26
C ASP A 73 -0.36 -19.92 5.20
N THR A 74 -0.56 -19.11 6.25
CA THR A 74 0.42 -18.95 7.30
C THR A 74 0.32 -20.23 8.10
N THR A 75 1.13 -21.20 7.74
CA THR A 75 1.34 -22.39 8.56
C THR A 75 1.76 -21.93 9.95
N VAL A 76 0.81 -21.84 10.87
CA VAL A 76 1.10 -21.59 12.27
C VAL A 76 1.82 -22.83 12.76
N LYS A 77 3.16 -22.75 12.81
CA LYS A 77 3.96 -23.83 13.41
C LYS A 77 3.52 -23.96 14.86
N ALA A 78 3.10 -25.17 15.24
CA ALA A 78 2.81 -25.47 16.63
C ALA A 78 4.04 -25.18 17.48
N THR A 79 3.86 -24.60 18.66
CA THR A 79 4.92 -24.45 19.65
C THR A 79 5.36 -25.83 20.10
N ARG A 80 6.67 -26.04 20.22
CA ARG A 80 7.20 -27.29 20.79
C ARG A 80 6.73 -27.42 22.23
N GLY A 81 6.37 -28.64 22.65
CA GLY A 81 6.01 -28.93 24.02
C GLY A 81 7.21 -28.79 24.96
N GLU A 82 6.94 -28.58 26.23
CA GLU A 82 7.91 -28.57 27.31
C GLU A 82 8.30 -30.02 27.68
N ILE A 83 9.50 -30.19 28.24
CA ILE A 83 10.00 -31.47 28.71
C ILE A 83 10.09 -31.39 30.23
N TYR A 84 9.45 -32.33 30.90
CA TYR A 84 9.43 -32.43 32.36
C TYR A 84 10.14 -33.72 32.79
N ASP A 85 10.67 -33.69 34.02
CA ASP A 85 11.14 -34.89 34.69
C ASP A 85 9.99 -35.70 35.30
N ALA A 86 10.31 -36.82 35.94
CA ALA A 86 9.30 -37.68 36.61
C ALA A 86 8.60 -36.99 37.79
N ASN A 87 9.16 -35.89 38.32
CA ASN A 87 8.62 -35.11 39.44
C ASN A 87 7.86 -33.88 38.93
N GLY A 88 7.74 -33.66 37.60
CA GLY A 88 7.08 -32.49 37.01
C GLY A 88 7.96 -31.24 36.96
N ILE A 89 9.27 -31.37 37.18
CA ILE A 89 10.21 -30.23 37.07
C ILE A 89 10.51 -30.02 35.56
N THR A 90 10.38 -28.78 35.08
CA THR A 90 10.66 -28.43 33.71
C THR A 90 12.14 -28.56 33.37
N LEU A 91 12.51 -29.51 32.52
CA LEU A 91 13.88 -29.72 32.04
C LEU A 91 14.21 -28.84 30.82
N ALA A 92 13.23 -28.58 29.99
CA ALA A 92 13.37 -27.70 28.84
C ALA A 92 12.03 -27.07 28.48
N SER A 93 12.03 -25.76 28.25
CA SER A 93 10.89 -24.99 27.77
C SER A 93 11.19 -24.31 26.44
N THR A 94 10.14 -23.94 25.73
CA THR A 94 10.25 -23.18 24.48
C THR A 94 9.84 -21.74 24.74
N SER A 95 10.77 -20.81 24.62
CA SER A 95 10.46 -19.39 24.67
C SER A 95 10.20 -18.85 23.26
N VAL A 96 9.29 -17.88 23.17
CA VAL A 96 9.02 -17.12 21.95
C VAL A 96 10.00 -15.98 21.87
N VAL A 97 10.75 -15.94 20.78
CA VAL A 97 11.67 -14.84 20.46
C VAL A 97 11.27 -14.22 19.12
N TRP A 98 11.79 -13.04 18.87
CA TRP A 98 11.43 -12.25 17.71
C TRP A 98 12.68 -11.91 16.88
N ASN A 99 12.53 -11.91 15.58
CA ASN A 99 13.52 -11.34 14.66
C ASN A 99 13.02 -9.95 14.27
N ILE A 100 13.84 -8.95 14.50
CA ILE A 100 13.55 -7.55 14.15
C ILE A 100 14.13 -7.27 12.77
N TRP A 101 13.30 -6.81 11.87
CA TRP A 101 13.70 -6.44 10.52
C TRP A 101 13.15 -5.07 10.13
N ALA A 102 13.76 -4.44 9.17
CA ALA A 102 13.34 -3.14 8.64
C ALA A 102 13.20 -3.18 7.12
N ASP A 103 12.39 -2.25 6.61
CA ASP A 103 12.28 -1.94 5.19
C ASP A 103 12.87 -0.53 4.95
N PRO A 104 14.16 -0.41 4.62
CA PRO A 104 14.78 0.87 4.34
C PRO A 104 14.18 1.55 3.10
N SER A 105 13.78 0.79 2.07
CA SER A 105 13.22 1.35 0.85
C SER A 105 11.90 2.08 1.08
N TYR A 106 11.15 1.66 2.11
CA TYR A 106 9.88 2.27 2.52
C TYR A 106 10.04 3.33 3.62
N SER A 107 11.21 3.41 4.24
CA SER A 107 11.49 4.31 5.36
C SER A 107 11.76 5.74 4.87
N SER A 108 10.71 6.47 4.52
CA SER A 108 10.79 7.79 3.88
C SER A 108 11.47 8.88 4.72
N ILE A 109 11.58 8.70 6.04
CA ILE A 109 12.26 9.65 6.93
C ILE A 109 13.79 9.60 6.79
N LEU A 110 14.31 8.46 6.33
CA LEU A 110 15.75 8.27 6.11
C LEU A 110 16.24 8.94 4.83
N TYR A 111 15.35 9.62 4.10
CA TYR A 111 15.67 10.25 2.82
C TYR A 111 15.08 11.64 2.72
N THR A 112 15.86 12.55 2.16
CA THR A 112 15.36 13.83 1.66
C THR A 112 14.96 13.66 0.20
N THR A 113 13.75 14.08 -0.13
CA THR A 113 13.24 14.01 -1.50
C THR A 113 13.32 15.41 -2.13
N SER A 114 14.08 15.54 -3.20
CA SER A 114 14.10 16.75 -4.02
C SER A 114 13.54 16.44 -5.40
N THR A 115 12.74 17.36 -5.93
CA THR A 115 12.22 17.28 -7.31
C THR A 115 12.96 18.31 -8.15
N ASN A 116 13.65 17.83 -9.18
CA ASN A 116 14.34 18.69 -10.14
C ASN A 116 13.35 19.34 -11.13
N ASP A 117 13.80 20.35 -11.89
CA ASP A 117 13.01 21.06 -12.91
C ASP A 117 12.43 20.11 -13.96
N ASP A 118 13.07 18.97 -14.23
CA ASP A 118 12.62 17.90 -15.12
C ASP A 118 11.54 16.98 -14.50
N LYS A 119 10.98 17.35 -13.34
CA LYS A 119 10.02 16.53 -12.57
C LYS A 119 10.56 15.16 -12.14
N THR A 120 11.86 14.97 -12.17
CA THR A 120 12.51 13.76 -11.66
C THR A 120 12.67 13.88 -10.15
N THR A 121 12.12 12.93 -9.41
CA THR A 121 12.24 12.89 -7.95
C THR A 121 13.53 12.15 -7.58
N VAL A 122 14.45 12.85 -6.95
CA VAL A 122 15.70 12.29 -6.44
C VAL A 122 15.57 12.09 -4.94
N ARG A 123 15.91 10.88 -4.46
CA ARG A 123 15.97 10.53 -3.05
C ARG A 123 17.41 10.57 -2.60
N THR A 124 17.70 11.41 -1.63
CA THR A 124 19.04 11.53 -1.05
C THR A 124 19.00 11.01 0.38
N PHE A 125 19.92 10.13 0.73
CA PHE A 125 20.04 9.56 2.06
C PHE A 125 20.35 10.64 3.10
N ASP A 126 19.67 10.58 4.26
CA ASP A 126 19.89 11.45 5.40
C ASP A 126 20.65 10.70 6.51
N PRO A 127 21.97 10.87 6.62
CA PRO A 127 22.78 10.16 7.59
C PRO A 127 22.46 10.55 9.05
N THR A 128 21.95 11.78 9.27
CA THR A 128 21.62 12.27 10.62
C THR A 128 20.39 11.54 11.15
N MET A 129 19.33 11.45 10.38
CA MET A 129 18.13 10.70 10.75
C MET A 129 18.42 9.20 10.92
N CYS A 130 19.24 8.64 10.04
CA CYS A 130 19.65 7.25 10.16
C CYS A 130 20.45 7.00 11.43
N ALA A 131 21.38 7.89 11.80
CA ALA A 131 22.16 7.79 13.03
C ALA A 131 21.26 7.83 14.26
N GLU A 132 20.32 8.75 14.32
CA GLU A 132 19.40 8.91 15.47
C GLU A 132 18.52 7.66 15.65
N VAL A 133 17.94 7.15 14.56
CA VAL A 133 17.12 5.92 14.61
C VAL A 133 17.97 4.72 15.00
N SER A 134 19.16 4.59 14.43
CA SER A 134 20.08 3.47 14.74
C SER A 134 20.50 3.48 16.21
N GLN A 135 20.81 4.65 16.76
CA GLN A 135 21.13 4.81 18.18
C GLN A 135 19.97 4.36 19.08
N GLY A 136 18.77 4.85 18.80
CA GLY A 136 17.60 4.52 19.59
C GLY A 136 17.23 3.03 19.56
N ILE A 137 17.40 2.36 18.42
CA ILE A 137 17.19 0.91 18.28
C ILE A 137 18.28 0.15 19.02
N THR A 138 19.56 0.53 18.84
CA THR A 138 20.71 -0.16 19.47
C THR A 138 20.64 -0.13 20.99
N LEU A 139 20.31 1.02 21.57
CA LEU A 139 20.15 1.14 23.03
C LEU A 139 19.11 0.14 23.56
N ARG A 140 18.00 -0.04 22.86
CA ARG A 140 16.95 -0.98 23.28
C ARG A 140 17.33 -2.45 23.07
N LEU A 141 18.08 -2.73 22.02
CA LEU A 141 18.59 -4.08 21.77
C LEU A 141 19.54 -4.54 22.88
N LEU A 142 20.39 -3.64 23.38
CA LEU A 142 21.41 -3.95 24.40
C LEU A 142 20.90 -3.81 25.84
N SER A 143 19.80 -3.10 26.09
CA SER A 143 19.21 -3.00 27.42
C SER A 143 18.68 -4.33 27.98
N GLY A 144 18.44 -5.31 27.09
CA GLY A 144 17.92 -6.64 27.45
C GLY A 144 16.45 -6.66 27.90
N ASP A 145 15.95 -5.62 28.53
CA ASP A 145 14.55 -5.42 28.92
C ASP A 145 13.82 -4.39 28.07
N GLY A 146 14.56 -3.60 27.27
CA GLY A 146 14.04 -2.54 26.43
C GLY A 146 13.72 -1.23 27.16
N GLU A 147 13.89 -1.16 28.48
CA GLU A 147 13.55 -0.02 29.34
C GLU A 147 14.76 0.63 30.01
N SER A 148 15.72 -0.17 30.46
CA SER A 148 16.90 0.28 31.20
C SER A 148 17.98 0.87 30.30
N LEU A 149 17.64 1.91 29.51
CA LEU A 149 18.54 2.50 28.51
C LEU A 149 19.80 3.13 29.10
N ASP A 150 19.69 3.69 30.29
CA ASP A 150 20.81 4.35 30.98
C ASP A 150 21.88 3.35 31.47
N ALA A 151 21.52 2.07 31.54
CA ALA A 151 22.46 1.01 31.95
C ALA A 151 23.35 0.55 30.78
N VAL A 152 23.07 0.96 29.54
CA VAL A 152 23.84 0.58 28.38
C VAL A 152 25.09 1.46 28.25
N ASP A 153 26.27 0.82 28.31
CA ASP A 153 27.52 1.51 28.06
C ASP A 153 27.73 1.80 26.58
N THR A 154 27.48 3.05 26.21
CA THR A 154 27.62 3.52 24.80
C THR A 154 29.07 3.59 24.32
N SER A 155 30.06 3.45 25.25
CA SER A 155 31.48 3.41 24.89
C SER A 155 31.99 1.98 24.67
N SER A 156 31.13 0.98 24.87
CA SER A 156 31.51 -0.43 24.73
C SER A 156 31.70 -0.81 23.25
N GLU A 157 32.57 -1.78 23.04
CA GLU A 157 32.78 -2.35 21.69
C GLU A 157 31.51 -3.03 21.18
N GLU A 158 30.77 -3.68 22.06
CA GLU A 158 29.49 -4.33 21.76
C GLU A 158 28.45 -3.32 21.22
N TYR A 159 28.34 -2.15 21.90
CA TYR A 159 27.47 -1.08 21.43
C TYR A 159 27.90 -0.60 20.04
N THR A 160 29.18 -0.35 19.85
CA THR A 160 29.71 0.15 18.57
C THR A 160 29.46 -0.82 17.43
N GLN A 161 29.67 -2.12 17.64
CA GLN A 161 29.43 -3.16 16.64
C GLN A 161 27.93 -3.29 16.30
N GLN A 162 27.07 -3.31 17.34
CA GLN A 162 25.64 -3.41 17.13
C GLN A 162 25.07 -2.14 16.45
N TYR A 163 25.54 -0.96 16.86
CA TYR A 163 25.17 0.31 16.21
C TYR A 163 25.54 0.31 14.74
N GLN A 164 26.78 -0.09 14.40
CA GLN A 164 27.22 -0.16 13.01
C GLN A 164 26.39 -1.14 12.20
N THR A 165 26.06 -2.29 12.77
CA THR A 165 25.20 -3.29 12.12
C THR A 165 23.82 -2.73 11.78
N VAL A 166 23.19 -2.02 12.74
CA VAL A 166 21.87 -1.40 12.54
C VAL A 166 21.95 -0.25 11.53
N TYR A 167 22.98 0.59 11.64
CA TYR A 167 23.20 1.72 10.74
C TYR A 167 23.42 1.25 9.29
N ASP A 168 24.29 0.28 9.08
CA ASP A 168 24.58 -0.28 7.75
C ASP A 168 23.35 -1.00 7.15
N ALA A 169 22.53 -1.62 7.99
CA ALA A 169 21.29 -2.23 7.56
C ALA A 169 20.27 -1.17 7.09
N LEU A 170 20.09 -0.09 7.85
CA LEU A 170 19.15 1.00 7.52
C LEU A 170 19.64 1.87 6.36
N SER A 171 20.92 1.94 6.09
CA SER A 171 21.51 2.71 4.97
C SER A 171 21.28 2.07 3.60
N LYS A 172 20.86 0.80 3.53
CA LYS A 172 20.61 0.06 2.27
C LYS A 172 19.32 0.47 1.61
N MET A 173 19.34 1.59 0.91
CA MET A 173 18.17 2.28 0.31
C MET A 173 17.31 1.40 -0.61
N ASP A 174 17.89 0.42 -1.28
CA ASP A 174 17.21 -0.41 -2.27
C ASP A 174 16.69 -1.73 -1.70
N SER A 175 16.91 -1.97 -0.41
CA SER A 175 16.48 -3.20 0.25
C SER A 175 15.11 -3.03 0.92
N SER A 176 14.19 -3.94 0.63
CA SER A 176 12.88 -4.02 1.28
C SER A 176 12.88 -4.88 2.53
N TYR A 177 13.96 -5.61 2.80
CA TYR A 177 14.08 -6.48 3.96
C TYR A 177 15.53 -6.55 4.42
N VAL A 178 15.78 -6.00 5.62
CA VAL A 178 17.08 -6.11 6.31
C VAL A 178 16.84 -6.53 7.75
N VAL A 179 17.60 -7.50 8.22
CA VAL A 179 17.53 -7.98 9.60
C VAL A 179 18.36 -7.08 10.48
N LEU A 180 17.77 -6.51 11.53
CA LEU A 180 18.44 -5.66 12.51
C LEU A 180 18.95 -6.49 13.72
N ALA A 181 18.13 -7.43 14.17
CA ALA A 181 18.46 -8.33 15.26
C ALA A 181 17.66 -9.62 15.18
N THR A 182 18.19 -10.69 15.75
CA THR A 182 17.54 -12.00 15.84
C THR A 182 17.42 -12.44 17.27
N LYS A 183 16.45 -13.31 17.56
CA LYS A 183 16.23 -13.90 18.89
C LYS A 183 16.00 -12.89 20.02
N VAL A 184 15.35 -11.77 19.70
CA VAL A 184 15.02 -10.71 20.64
C VAL A 184 13.83 -11.12 21.51
N ASN A 185 13.83 -10.79 22.79
CA ASN A 185 12.72 -11.04 23.67
C ASN A 185 11.53 -10.12 23.41
N ASN A 186 10.37 -10.42 23.98
CA ASN A 186 9.14 -9.67 23.72
C ASN A 186 9.16 -8.25 24.30
N ALA A 187 9.86 -8.03 25.41
CA ALA A 187 9.94 -6.71 26.05
C ALA A 187 10.73 -5.74 25.16
N VAL A 188 11.90 -6.15 24.69
CA VAL A 188 12.74 -5.37 23.77
C VAL A 188 12.01 -5.11 22.44
N LYS A 189 11.29 -6.12 21.90
CA LYS A 189 10.46 -5.94 20.70
C LYS A 189 9.44 -4.82 20.88
N LEU A 190 8.66 -4.84 21.97
CA LEU A 190 7.65 -3.82 22.26
C LEU A 190 8.27 -2.43 22.43
N SER A 191 9.40 -2.34 23.17
CA SER A 191 10.13 -1.08 23.34
C SER A 191 10.62 -0.48 22.01
N ILE A 192 11.08 -1.31 21.07
CA ILE A 192 11.48 -0.85 19.75
C ILE A 192 10.27 -0.38 18.94
N GLU A 193 9.15 -1.12 18.97
CA GLU A 193 7.90 -0.71 18.30
C GLU A 193 7.38 0.62 18.84
N ASP A 194 7.39 0.82 20.14
CA ASP A 194 6.98 2.07 20.79
C ASP A 194 7.91 3.23 20.44
N TYR A 195 9.22 3.00 20.45
CA TYR A 195 10.20 3.99 20.03
C TYR A 195 9.97 4.42 18.57
N VAL A 196 9.89 3.48 17.66
CA VAL A 196 9.68 3.76 16.23
C VAL A 196 8.34 4.47 16.01
N SER A 197 7.30 4.08 16.73
CA SER A 197 5.99 4.75 16.67
C SER A 197 6.08 6.20 17.18
N GLY A 198 6.76 6.41 18.30
CA GLY A 198 7.01 7.74 18.88
C GLY A 198 7.85 8.62 17.95
N PHE A 199 8.94 8.07 17.42
CA PHE A 199 9.81 8.73 16.46
C PHE A 199 9.05 9.15 15.18
N ASN A 200 8.25 8.26 14.62
CA ASN A 200 7.41 8.54 13.47
C ASN A 200 6.35 9.63 13.74
N LYS A 201 5.85 9.72 14.97
CA LYS A 201 4.91 10.80 15.38
C LYS A 201 5.62 12.14 15.51
N ALA A 202 6.83 12.16 16.12
CA ALA A 202 7.63 13.37 16.32
C ALA A 202 8.09 13.98 14.98
N HIS A 203 8.45 13.16 14.01
CA HIS A 203 8.96 13.58 12.71
C HIS A 203 7.90 13.59 11.61
N LYS A 204 6.61 13.64 11.98
CA LYS A 204 5.51 13.77 11.03
C LYS A 204 5.60 15.13 10.32
N LYS A 205 6.11 15.17 9.09
CA LYS A 205 6.11 16.39 8.25
C LYS A 205 4.68 16.82 7.96
N GLY A 206 4.43 18.14 8.14
CA GLY A 206 3.11 18.73 8.06
C GLY A 206 2.39 18.56 6.73
N SER A 207 1.10 18.78 6.80
CA SER A 207 0.06 18.69 5.78
C SER A 207 0.47 19.26 4.41
N GLY A 208 0.69 18.38 3.48
CA GLY A 208 0.82 18.65 2.06
C GLY A 208 1.26 17.36 1.42
N ALA A 209 0.45 16.74 0.58
CA ALA A 209 0.62 15.57 -0.31
C ALA A 209 1.89 14.69 -0.23
N ASP A 210 2.89 15.07 0.54
CA ASP A 210 4.15 14.37 0.74
C ASP A 210 4.07 13.47 1.97
N ARG A 211 4.26 12.24 1.67
CA ARG A 211 4.32 11.02 2.46
C ARG A 211 4.84 11.29 3.88
N ILE A 212 4.03 10.93 4.84
CA ILE A 212 4.34 10.82 6.25
C ILE A 212 5.74 10.21 6.39
N GLY A 213 6.71 10.97 6.93
CA GLY A 213 8.02 10.44 7.28
C GLY A 213 7.80 9.22 8.18
N ARG A 214 8.31 8.07 7.77
CA ARG A 214 8.08 6.81 8.47
C ARG A 214 9.32 5.95 8.41
N VAL A 215 9.75 5.48 9.56
CA VAL A 215 10.65 4.33 9.67
C VAL A 215 9.79 3.08 9.70
N SER A 216 10.04 2.12 8.82
CA SER A 216 9.36 0.84 8.79
C SER A 216 10.23 -0.22 9.44
N VAL A 217 9.85 -0.60 10.66
CA VAL A 217 10.44 -1.71 11.41
C VAL A 217 9.33 -2.66 11.80
N SER A 218 9.56 -3.95 11.67
CA SER A 218 8.61 -5.01 11.99
C SER A 218 9.30 -6.16 12.71
N ALA A 219 8.51 -7.01 13.34
CA ALA A 219 9.01 -8.16 14.06
C ALA A 219 8.35 -9.45 13.57
N GLU A 220 9.14 -10.49 13.39
CA GLU A 220 8.68 -11.82 13.01
C GLU A 220 8.92 -12.81 14.15
N LYS A 221 7.89 -13.61 14.43
CA LYS A 221 7.94 -14.61 15.51
C LYS A 221 8.89 -15.75 15.15
N SER A 222 9.81 -16.02 16.04
CA SER A 222 10.68 -17.18 16.00
C SER A 222 10.56 -18.00 17.29
N SER A 223 11.22 -19.12 17.42
CA SER A 223 11.22 -19.94 18.65
C SER A 223 12.63 -20.37 19.00
N GLN A 224 13.00 -20.23 20.27
CA GLN A 224 14.26 -20.70 20.82
C GLN A 224 13.98 -21.72 21.92
N ARG A 225 14.81 -22.77 22.00
CA ARG A 225 14.80 -23.72 23.12
C ARG A 225 15.76 -23.23 24.19
N ASN A 226 15.32 -23.10 25.41
CA ASN A 226 16.09 -22.84 26.61
C ASN A 226 16.28 -24.16 27.35
#